data_eca23426f3bb5b3c7955895d2d7997a5
#
_entry.id   eca23426f3bb5b3c7955895d2d7997a5
#
_cell.length_a   1.000
_cell.length_b   1.000
_cell.length_c   1.000
_cell.angle_alpha   90.00
_cell.angle_beta   90.00
_cell.angle_gamma   90.00
#
_symmetry.space_group_name_H-M   'P 1'
#
loop_
_entity.id
_entity.type
_entity.pdbx_description
1 polymer ?
#
loop_
_entity_poly.entity_id
_entity_poly.type
_entity_poly.pdbx_seq_one_letter_code
_entity_poly.pdbx_strand_id
1 'polypeptide(L)'
;MKKFLLCCLACLMLTGCMQTKPDASSDVPDTLGSKLVNQFQKHAKEESDPMEIAQKIVADDLAEISLDAESVEPGWLNGFDENVTGFTKGVMIAPVIGSIPYVSYVFETDDPKALVEELDEKHNMRWNICTEAEEKVSSIYENLVYYAMVPGEEDE
;
A
#
# COMPACT_ATOMS: atom_id res chain seq x y z
N MET A 1 75.47 14.35 9.01
CA MET A 1 75.31 15.62 9.77
C MET A 1 73.79 15.94 9.82
N LYS A 2 73.34 16.15 11.09
CA LYS A 2 72.10 16.86 11.49
C LYS A 2 70.82 16.27 10.98
N LYS A 3 70.10 15.44 11.75
CA LYS A 3 69.13 15.77 12.83
C LYS A 3 68.17 16.88 12.41
N PHE A 4 66.90 16.50 12.19
CA PHE A 4 65.77 17.26 12.80
C PHE A 4 64.56 16.34 12.96
N LEU A 5 64.28 16.12 14.20
CA LEU A 5 63.11 15.55 14.80
C LEU A 5 61.99 16.60 14.72
N LEU A 6 60.85 16.27 14.13
CA LEU A 6 59.65 17.05 14.39
C LEU A 6 58.48 16.12 14.66
N CYS A 7 58.14 16.15 15.92
CA CYS A 7 56.99 15.53 16.54
C CYS A 7 55.73 16.30 16.10
N CYS A 8 54.81 15.67 15.40
CA CYS A 8 53.47 16.20 15.21
C CYS A 8 52.44 15.25 15.81
N LEU A 9 51.93 15.75 16.90
CA LEU A 9 50.86 15.25 17.74
C LEU A 9 49.62 15.00 16.89
N ALA A 10 49.25 13.74 16.71
CA ALA A 10 48.00 13.37 16.07
C ALA A 10 46.84 13.49 17.11
N CYS A 11 46.07 14.53 16.99
CA CYS A 11 44.79 14.61 17.66
C CYS A 11 43.82 13.58 17.07
N LEU A 12 43.59 12.50 17.80
CA LEU A 12 42.46 11.59 17.56
C LEU A 12 41.15 12.33 17.91
N MET A 13 40.53 12.86 16.90
CA MET A 13 39.11 13.24 17.01
C MET A 13 38.26 11.98 16.82
N LEU A 14 37.92 11.36 17.92
CA LEU A 14 36.82 10.41 18.00
C LEU A 14 35.52 11.18 17.81
N THR A 15 35.08 11.39 16.56
CA THR A 15 33.72 11.71 16.25
C THR A 15 32.90 10.43 16.40
N GLY A 16 32.36 10.23 17.56
CA GLY A 16 31.31 9.25 17.79
C GLY A 16 30.12 9.58 16.91
N CYS A 17 29.94 8.82 15.84
CA CYS A 17 28.62 8.73 15.19
C CYS A 17 27.67 8.10 16.19
N MET A 18 26.96 8.95 16.89
CA MET A 18 25.73 8.58 17.57
C MET A 18 24.74 8.16 16.46
N GLN A 19 24.68 6.87 16.18
CA GLN A 19 23.54 6.29 15.50
C GLN A 19 22.35 6.42 16.46
N THR A 20 21.63 7.52 16.35
CA THR A 20 20.25 7.57 16.77
C THR A 20 19.52 6.57 15.91
N LYS A 21 19.20 5.38 16.49
CA LYS A 21 18.09 4.59 16.00
C LYS A 21 16.90 5.55 15.91
N PRO A 22 16.24 5.67 14.76
CA PRO A 22 14.90 6.21 14.79
C PRO A 22 14.06 5.19 15.58
N ASP A 23 13.64 5.54 16.78
CA ASP A 23 12.47 4.97 17.39
C ASP A 23 11.32 5.29 16.43
N ALA A 24 11.04 4.33 15.54
CA ALA A 24 9.82 4.32 14.79
C ALA A 24 8.69 3.86 15.72
N SER A 25 8.27 4.73 16.63
CA SER A 25 6.87 4.79 16.99
C SER A 25 6.21 5.54 15.83
N SER A 26 5.96 4.84 14.74
CA SER A 26 5.08 5.32 13.70
C SER A 26 3.69 5.40 14.34
N ASP A 27 3.24 6.62 14.60
CA ASP A 27 1.81 6.93 14.67
C ASP A 27 1.24 6.71 13.25
N VAL A 28 1.20 5.45 12.81
CA VAL A 28 0.38 5.06 11.66
C VAL A 28 -1.04 5.14 12.17
N PRO A 29 -1.91 5.96 11.58
CA PRO A 29 -3.30 6.01 11.99
C PRO A 29 -3.88 4.59 12.02
N ASP A 30 -4.64 4.25 13.05
CA ASP A 30 -5.30 2.93 13.18
C ASP A 30 -6.58 2.87 12.33
N THR A 31 -6.48 3.30 11.08
CA THR A 31 -7.58 3.35 10.12
C THR A 31 -7.76 2.01 9.41
N LEU A 32 -8.95 1.81 8.81
CA LEU A 32 -9.22 0.62 8.00
C LEU A 32 -8.21 0.47 6.86
N GLY A 33 -7.89 1.55 6.16
CA GLY A 33 -6.90 1.52 5.08
C GLY A 33 -5.52 1.10 5.56
N SER A 34 -5.07 1.60 6.72
CA SER A 34 -3.79 1.20 7.33
C SER A 34 -3.76 -0.28 7.70
N LYS A 35 -4.86 -0.79 8.26
CA LYS A 35 -5.02 -2.22 8.61
C LYS A 35 -4.94 -3.10 7.36
N LEU A 36 -5.63 -2.72 6.29
CA LEU A 36 -5.63 -3.44 5.00
C LEU A 36 -4.25 -3.45 4.34
N VAL A 37 -3.52 -2.33 4.35
CA VAL A 37 -2.13 -2.26 3.87
C VAL A 37 -1.24 -3.23 4.64
N ASN A 38 -1.37 -3.28 5.97
CA ASN A 38 -0.61 -4.20 6.80
C ASN A 38 -0.92 -5.67 6.48
N GLN A 39 -2.18 -6.02 6.23
CA GLN A 39 -2.58 -7.36 5.83
C GLN A 39 -2.05 -7.71 4.44
N PHE A 40 -2.17 -6.81 3.46
CA PHE A 40 -1.55 -7.01 2.16
C PHE A 40 -0.04 -7.28 2.29
N GLN A 41 0.71 -6.46 3.02
CA GLN A 41 2.14 -6.62 3.24
C GLN A 41 2.49 -7.95 3.93
N LYS A 42 1.64 -8.44 4.81
CA LYS A 42 1.80 -9.74 5.45
C LYS A 42 1.59 -10.88 4.45
N HIS A 43 0.47 -10.87 3.73
CA HIS A 43 0.12 -11.94 2.80
C HIS A 43 1.02 -11.98 1.56
N ALA A 44 1.46 -10.82 1.04
CA ALA A 44 2.38 -10.74 -0.09
C ALA A 44 3.79 -11.30 0.19
N LYS A 45 4.18 -11.49 1.46
CA LYS A 45 5.41 -12.20 1.84
C LYS A 45 5.29 -13.71 1.74
N GLU A 46 4.08 -14.23 1.78
CA GLU A 46 3.78 -15.65 1.80
C GLU A 46 3.28 -16.15 0.44
N GLU A 47 2.60 -15.27 -0.32
CA GLU A 47 1.94 -15.56 -1.58
C GLU A 47 2.37 -14.58 -2.67
N SER A 48 2.41 -15.04 -3.90
CA SER A 48 2.70 -14.21 -5.07
C SER A 48 1.53 -14.09 -6.06
N ASP A 49 0.48 -14.89 -5.87
CA ASP A 49 -0.71 -14.83 -6.72
C ASP A 49 -1.72 -13.81 -6.17
N PRO A 50 -2.15 -12.82 -6.98
CA PRO A 50 -3.09 -11.80 -6.53
C PRO A 50 -4.41 -12.36 -5.98
N MET A 51 -4.91 -13.49 -6.54
CA MET A 51 -6.17 -14.09 -6.07
C MET A 51 -6.01 -14.71 -4.67
N GLU A 52 -4.91 -15.42 -4.41
CA GLU A 52 -4.66 -16.02 -3.11
C GLU A 52 -4.50 -14.95 -2.02
N ILE A 53 -3.81 -13.85 -2.35
CA ILE A 53 -3.67 -12.69 -1.45
C ILE A 53 -5.04 -12.06 -1.18
N ALA A 54 -5.84 -11.81 -2.23
CA ALA A 54 -7.16 -11.20 -2.10
C ALA A 54 -8.10 -12.06 -1.24
N GLN A 55 -8.10 -13.38 -1.43
CA GLN A 55 -8.91 -14.31 -0.63
C GLN A 55 -8.50 -14.30 0.86
N LYS A 56 -7.21 -14.16 1.16
CA LYS A 56 -6.72 -14.02 2.54
C LYS A 56 -7.17 -12.69 3.16
N ILE A 57 -7.11 -11.59 2.40
CA ILE A 57 -7.61 -10.28 2.86
C ILE A 57 -9.12 -10.35 3.17
N VAL A 58 -9.90 -10.99 2.29
CA VAL A 58 -11.34 -11.23 2.53
C VAL A 58 -11.56 -12.06 3.79
N ALA A 59 -10.77 -13.12 4.00
CA ALA A 59 -10.89 -14.00 5.15
C ALA A 59 -10.49 -13.34 6.49
N ASP A 60 -9.67 -12.30 6.45
CA ASP A 60 -9.28 -11.54 7.66
C ASP A 60 -10.42 -10.67 8.22
N ASP A 61 -11.46 -10.41 7.40
CA ASP A 61 -12.73 -9.71 7.78
C ASP A 61 -12.53 -8.37 8.53
N LEU A 62 -11.46 -7.62 8.18
CA LEU A 62 -11.14 -6.36 8.87
C LEU A 62 -12.15 -5.24 8.63
N ALA A 63 -12.87 -5.29 7.52
CA ALA A 63 -13.87 -4.30 7.16
C ALA A 63 -15.23 -4.58 7.82
N GLU A 64 -15.41 -5.74 8.48
CA GLU A 64 -16.67 -6.20 9.10
C GLU A 64 -17.86 -6.17 8.13
N ILE A 65 -17.59 -6.33 6.83
CA ILE A 65 -18.57 -6.40 5.75
C ILE A 65 -18.32 -7.63 4.88
N SER A 66 -19.38 -8.21 4.33
CA SER A 66 -19.24 -9.33 3.40
C SER A 66 -18.57 -8.88 2.10
N LEU A 67 -17.32 -9.26 1.91
CA LEU A 67 -16.52 -9.01 0.72
C LEU A 67 -16.43 -10.25 -0.16
N ASP A 68 -16.26 -10.04 -1.45
CA ASP A 68 -15.91 -11.07 -2.43
C ASP A 68 -14.72 -10.63 -3.28
N ALA A 69 -13.98 -11.60 -3.80
CA ALA A 69 -12.80 -11.37 -4.63
C ALA A 69 -13.03 -11.95 -6.03
N GLU A 70 -12.87 -11.12 -7.06
CA GLU A 70 -13.02 -11.53 -8.45
C GLU A 70 -11.85 -11.04 -9.33
N SER A 71 -11.48 -11.87 -10.33
CA SER A 71 -10.45 -11.47 -11.29
C SER A 71 -10.95 -10.37 -12.19
N VAL A 72 -10.08 -9.41 -12.50
CA VAL A 72 -10.36 -8.31 -13.43
C VAL A 72 -9.28 -8.25 -14.52
N GLU A 73 -9.71 -7.81 -15.70
CA GLU A 73 -8.85 -7.58 -16.85
C GLU A 73 -8.54 -6.08 -17.01
N PRO A 74 -7.42 -5.70 -17.68
CA PRO A 74 -7.15 -4.32 -18.02
C PRO A 74 -8.32 -3.67 -18.77
N GLY A 75 -8.77 -2.51 -18.28
CA GLY A 75 -9.93 -1.82 -18.82
C GLY A 75 -10.60 -0.94 -17.79
N TRP A 76 -11.91 -0.74 -17.95
CA TRP A 76 -12.68 0.01 -16.97
C TRP A 76 -12.84 -0.79 -15.68
N LEU A 77 -12.43 -0.19 -14.57
CA LEU A 77 -12.51 -0.76 -13.24
C LEU A 77 -13.40 0.09 -12.34
N ASN A 78 -14.05 -0.56 -11.39
CA ASN A 78 -14.87 0.11 -10.38
C ASN A 78 -14.01 1.06 -9.54
N GLY A 79 -14.44 2.29 -9.32
CA GLY A 79 -13.65 3.29 -8.59
C GLY A 79 -12.72 4.14 -9.45
N PHE A 80 -12.75 3.98 -10.78
CA PHE A 80 -11.91 4.75 -11.70
C PHE A 80 -12.74 5.40 -12.82
N ASP A 81 -12.37 6.63 -13.18
CA ASP A 81 -13.07 7.38 -14.26
C ASP A 81 -12.57 6.98 -15.66
N GLU A 82 -11.38 6.38 -15.76
CA GLU A 82 -10.76 5.94 -16.99
C GLU A 82 -10.28 4.50 -16.91
N ASN A 83 -9.97 3.90 -18.08
CA ASN A 83 -9.43 2.55 -18.15
C ASN A 83 -8.06 2.46 -17.45
N VAL A 84 -7.90 1.45 -16.60
CA VAL A 84 -6.64 1.06 -15.97
C VAL A 84 -6.03 -0.08 -16.77
N THR A 85 -4.79 0.08 -17.23
CA THR A 85 -4.17 -0.88 -18.16
C THR A 85 -2.76 -1.32 -17.76
N GLY A 86 -2.17 -0.71 -16.74
CA GLY A 86 -0.77 -0.93 -16.33
C GLY A 86 -0.49 -2.22 -15.55
N PHE A 87 -1.37 -3.22 -15.63
CA PHE A 87 -1.21 -4.49 -14.90
C PHE A 87 -1.36 -5.71 -15.80
N THR A 88 -0.84 -6.85 -15.37
CA THR A 88 -0.91 -8.15 -16.08
C THR A 88 -1.95 -9.09 -15.48
N LYS A 89 -2.12 -9.04 -14.16
CA LYS A 89 -3.21 -9.72 -13.44
C LYS A 89 -3.80 -8.76 -12.44
N GLY A 90 -5.09 -8.82 -12.24
CA GLY A 90 -5.81 -8.00 -11.27
C GLY A 90 -6.90 -8.80 -10.57
N VAL A 91 -7.10 -8.48 -9.30
CA VAL A 91 -8.21 -9.00 -8.50
C VAL A 91 -8.86 -7.83 -7.78
N MET A 92 -10.14 -7.66 -7.98
CA MET A 92 -10.98 -6.72 -7.25
C MET A 92 -11.55 -7.39 -6.01
N ILE A 93 -11.56 -6.66 -4.90
CA ILE A 93 -12.24 -7.03 -3.67
C ILE A 93 -13.32 -5.98 -3.44
N ALA A 94 -14.56 -6.39 -3.40
CA ALA A 94 -15.69 -5.49 -3.25
C ALA A 94 -16.80 -6.09 -2.36
N PRO A 95 -17.67 -5.24 -1.77
CA PRO A 95 -18.82 -5.72 -1.02
C PRO A 95 -19.80 -6.48 -1.89
N VAL A 96 -20.34 -7.57 -1.35
CA VAL A 96 -21.44 -8.32 -1.98
C VAL A 96 -22.69 -7.43 -2.14
N ILE A 97 -22.84 -6.42 -1.27
CA ILE A 97 -23.91 -5.41 -1.35
C ILE A 97 -23.27 -4.06 -1.72
N GLY A 98 -23.55 -3.58 -2.91
CA GLY A 98 -22.86 -2.45 -3.55
C GLY A 98 -23.18 -1.03 -3.02
N SER A 99 -23.76 -0.87 -1.83
CA SER A 99 -24.05 0.45 -1.25
C SER A 99 -22.93 1.00 -0.35
N ILE A 100 -21.92 0.20 -0.07
CA ILE A 100 -20.79 0.56 0.79
C ILE A 100 -19.67 1.11 -0.10
N PRO A 101 -19.06 2.27 0.23
CA PRO A 101 -18.01 2.87 -0.57
C PRO A 101 -16.65 2.17 -0.31
N TYR A 102 -16.58 0.90 -0.59
CA TYR A 102 -15.39 0.07 -0.48
C TYR A 102 -15.07 -0.56 -1.83
N VAL A 103 -13.84 -0.40 -2.27
CA VAL A 103 -13.26 -1.19 -3.35
C VAL A 103 -11.75 -1.29 -3.10
N SER A 104 -11.19 -2.47 -3.24
CA SER A 104 -9.75 -2.64 -3.23
C SER A 104 -9.29 -3.61 -4.31
N TYR A 105 -8.01 -3.54 -4.63
CA TYR A 105 -7.39 -4.31 -5.70
C TYR A 105 -6.06 -4.87 -5.27
N VAL A 106 -5.76 -6.07 -5.76
CA VAL A 106 -4.42 -6.64 -5.77
C VAL A 106 -4.02 -6.82 -7.23
N PHE A 107 -2.96 -6.16 -7.66
CA PHE A 107 -2.45 -6.22 -9.02
C PHE A 107 -1.07 -6.84 -9.08
N GLU A 108 -0.78 -7.57 -10.16
CA GLU A 108 0.55 -7.95 -10.60
C GLU A 108 0.94 -7.11 -11.81
N THR A 109 2.13 -6.51 -11.80
CA THR A 109 2.60 -5.61 -12.86
C THR A 109 4.12 -5.64 -12.98
N ASP A 110 4.63 -5.28 -14.16
CA ASP A 110 6.07 -5.13 -14.41
C ASP A 110 6.62 -3.78 -13.88
N ASP A 111 5.76 -2.77 -13.71
CA ASP A 111 6.13 -1.45 -13.17
C ASP A 111 5.16 -0.99 -12.09
N PRO A 112 5.38 -1.41 -10.83
CA PRO A 112 4.49 -1.07 -9.73
C PRO A 112 4.34 0.42 -9.46
N LYS A 113 5.39 1.21 -9.69
CA LYS A 113 5.35 2.67 -9.47
C LYS A 113 4.50 3.37 -10.52
N ALA A 114 4.70 3.02 -11.80
CA ALA A 114 3.90 3.55 -12.88
C ALA A 114 2.43 3.18 -12.72
N LEU A 115 2.12 1.96 -12.26
CA LEU A 115 0.75 1.57 -11.97
C LEU A 115 0.13 2.40 -10.84
N VAL A 116 0.84 2.63 -9.73
CA VAL A 116 0.33 3.48 -8.65
C VAL A 116 0.06 4.91 -9.14
N GLU A 117 0.95 5.47 -9.96
CA GLU A 117 0.74 6.79 -10.57
C GLU A 117 -0.50 6.80 -11.46
N GLU A 118 -0.70 5.77 -12.31
CA GLU A 118 -1.89 5.60 -13.14
C GLU A 118 -3.18 5.53 -12.31
N LEU A 119 -3.17 4.74 -11.23
CA LEU A 119 -4.32 4.60 -10.31
C LEU A 119 -4.62 5.92 -9.59
N ASP A 120 -3.57 6.64 -9.15
CA ASP A 120 -3.71 7.93 -8.47
C ASP A 120 -4.23 9.03 -9.39
N GLU A 121 -3.96 8.98 -10.70
CA GLU A 121 -4.49 9.94 -11.66
C GLU A 121 -5.96 9.68 -12.01
N LYS A 122 -6.39 8.43 -11.99
CA LYS A 122 -7.70 7.99 -12.51
C LYS A 122 -8.74 7.68 -11.44
N HIS A 123 -8.36 7.64 -10.16
CA HIS A 123 -9.29 7.28 -9.09
C HIS A 123 -10.42 8.29 -8.93
N ASN A 124 -11.58 7.78 -8.53
CA ASN A 124 -12.76 8.57 -8.20
C ASN A 124 -13.32 8.12 -6.86
N MET A 125 -13.13 8.90 -5.80
CA MET A 125 -13.63 8.59 -4.45
C MET A 125 -15.17 8.55 -4.39
N ARG A 126 -15.86 9.10 -5.40
CA ARG A 126 -17.33 9.17 -5.50
C ARG A 126 -17.91 8.26 -6.60
N TRP A 127 -17.21 7.18 -6.96
CA TRP A 127 -17.72 6.23 -7.97
C TRP A 127 -19.06 5.62 -7.58
N ASN A 128 -19.32 5.50 -6.28
CA ASN A 128 -20.59 5.03 -5.75
C ASN A 128 -21.53 6.23 -5.56
N ILE A 129 -22.56 6.31 -6.38
CA ILE A 129 -23.45 7.48 -6.51
C ILE A 129 -24.04 7.95 -5.17
N CYS A 130 -24.25 7.04 -4.23
CA CYS A 130 -24.92 7.31 -2.95
C CYS A 130 -23.97 7.61 -1.79
N THR A 131 -22.72 7.21 -1.90
CA THR A 131 -21.71 7.28 -0.83
C THR A 131 -20.35 7.63 -1.40
N GLU A 132 -19.46 8.14 -0.57
CA GLU A 132 -18.10 8.54 -0.94
C GLU A 132 -17.10 7.76 -0.09
N ALA A 133 -16.02 7.26 -0.68
CA ALA A 133 -14.89 6.77 0.09
C ALA A 133 -14.15 7.95 0.70
N GLU A 134 -13.68 7.80 1.91
CA GLU A 134 -13.00 8.86 2.66
C GLU A 134 -11.50 8.62 2.80
N GLU A 135 -11.08 7.38 2.66
CA GLU A 135 -9.68 7.01 2.73
C GLU A 135 -9.23 6.30 1.45
N LYS A 136 -8.06 6.70 0.96
CA LYS A 136 -7.36 6.05 -0.17
C LYS A 136 -5.98 5.63 0.29
N VAL A 137 -5.63 4.36 0.05
CA VAL A 137 -4.32 3.81 0.40
C VAL A 137 -3.75 2.98 -0.75
N SER A 138 -2.43 2.96 -0.84
CA SER A 138 -1.71 2.07 -1.74
C SER A 138 -0.48 1.48 -1.07
N SER A 139 -0.04 0.32 -1.56
CA SER A 139 1.17 -0.34 -1.07
C SER A 139 1.79 -1.18 -2.18
N ILE A 140 3.11 -1.23 -2.19
CA ILE A 140 3.88 -2.02 -3.16
C ILE A 140 4.66 -3.10 -2.39
N TYR A 141 4.62 -4.31 -2.91
CA TYR A 141 5.51 -5.40 -2.51
C TYR A 141 6.02 -6.11 -3.76
N GLU A 142 7.32 -5.97 -4.06
CA GLU A 142 7.94 -6.48 -5.30
C GLU A 142 7.19 -6.03 -6.56
N ASN A 143 6.59 -6.96 -7.32
CA ASN A 143 5.78 -6.73 -8.52
C ASN A 143 4.27 -6.67 -8.22
N LEU A 144 3.89 -6.64 -6.96
CA LEU A 144 2.51 -6.56 -6.51
C LEU A 144 2.16 -5.15 -6.04
N VAL A 145 0.96 -4.71 -6.38
CA VAL A 145 0.38 -3.44 -5.95
C VAL A 145 -0.95 -3.70 -5.28
N TYR A 146 -1.11 -3.20 -4.07
CA TYR A 146 -2.40 -3.06 -3.39
C TYR A 146 -2.90 -1.63 -3.53
N TYR A 147 -4.17 -1.47 -3.83
CA TYR A 147 -4.82 -0.16 -3.91
C TYR A 147 -6.22 -0.26 -3.33
N ALA A 148 -6.60 0.64 -2.44
CA ALA A 148 -7.92 0.62 -1.83
C ALA A 148 -8.50 2.02 -1.66
N MET A 149 -9.81 2.12 -1.86
CA MET A 149 -10.65 3.24 -1.50
C MET A 149 -11.74 2.70 -0.57
N VAL A 150 -11.78 3.22 0.64
CA VAL A 150 -12.59 2.66 1.72
C VAL A 150 -13.35 3.76 2.46
N PRO A 151 -14.45 3.42 3.18
CA PRO A 151 -15.11 4.39 4.05
C PRO A 151 -14.16 4.88 5.14
N GLY A 152 -14.38 6.08 5.62
CA GLY A 152 -13.74 6.59 6.83
C GLY A 152 -14.23 5.84 8.07
N GLU A 153 -13.50 6.01 9.18
CA GLU A 153 -14.00 5.55 10.48
C GLU A 153 -15.14 6.48 10.91
N GLU A 154 -16.28 5.91 11.25
CA GLU A 154 -17.36 6.69 11.87
C GLU A 154 -16.88 7.10 13.26
N ASP A 155 -16.81 8.41 13.52
CA ASP A 155 -16.59 8.96 14.87
C ASP A 155 -17.76 8.52 15.76
N GLU A 156 -17.52 7.59 16.69
CA GLU A 156 -18.47 7.20 17.74
C GLU A 156 -18.69 8.34 18.78
#